data_f9e4f41223b5f5e3a32986dbfe1179a8
#
_entry.id   f9e4f41223b5f5e3a32986dbfe1179a8
#
_cell.length_a   1.000
_cell.length_b   1.000
_cell.length_c   1.000
_cell.angle_alpha   90.00
_cell.angle_beta   90.00
_cell.angle_gamma   90.00
#
_symmetry.space_group_name_H-M   'P 1'
#
loop_
_entity.id
_entity.type
_entity.pdbx_description
1 polymer ?
#
loop_
_entity_poly.entity_id
_entity_poly.type
_entity_poly.pdbx_seq_one_letter_code
_entity_poly.pdbx_strand_id
1 'polypeptide(L)'
;MSNKLVVSDYDFDAIKVNLKSFLQGQTSFQDYDFEGSSLNILLDILSYNTHYLAYLANMSTNELYLDSADIRNNIVSLAKMIGYTPSSPRAPMASIDIQLNNATGTSVTMSKGSVFTSTVENVSYQYITNSDVTITPSSGVYKFSNVPIYEGSLVTFKYTADITDVDQKFVIPSENADTSTLLVKVQNSSSDTTTNTYSLAGGYNSVDANSKVYFIQEGTDGKYEIYFGDGINGKSLSDGNVVILEYIVTNKSISNSASSFTLSGNIGGFTDVTITTVSNSQGGSDGEANDSIKHNAPLQYAAQDRAVTTTDYETLVQSIYPNALSVSAWGGEDDETPRYGVVKIGVKAASGSTLTETTKQDIVNKLKPYNVASVRPEIIDPKTTSVLLTSTVKYDSKSTTKSSDTLKSEITTAVTNYNTNTLQKFDSVYRHSKLTGIIDNVDTSILSNITTIKIRKNFTPTLSSSTKYDIYFRNSLFNPHSGHNAIAGGILTSTGFKVTGSDLEQFLDDDGNGNVRRYYLSSGIRTYANDTQGTIDYTTGQITLNSLNVASISNIRGATSTVVELTVTPNSNDVVPVRDQIVEIDIANSTINVIADTFVGGSADAGVGYTTTSSY
;
A
#
# COMPACT_ATOMS: atom_id res chain seq x y z
N MET A 1 -17.16 -2.36 9.07
CA MET A 1 -18.58 -1.89 9.01
C MET A 1 -18.75 -0.87 10.11
N SER A 2 -19.08 0.36 9.73
CA SER A 2 -19.36 1.44 10.69
C SER A 2 -20.56 1.04 11.56
N ASN A 3 -20.36 0.97 12.88
CA ASN A 3 -21.43 0.75 13.84
C ASN A 3 -22.29 2.02 13.95
N LYS A 4 -23.28 2.16 13.06
CA LYS A 4 -24.21 3.29 13.15
C LYS A 4 -25.15 3.11 14.34
N LEU A 5 -25.23 4.15 15.17
CA LEU A 5 -26.19 4.23 16.27
C LEU A 5 -27.57 4.50 15.71
N VAL A 6 -28.54 3.71 16.12
CA VAL A 6 -29.96 3.95 15.83
C VAL A 6 -30.62 4.49 17.11
N VAL A 7 -30.90 5.78 17.12
CA VAL A 7 -31.50 6.46 18.28
C VAL A 7 -33.02 6.37 18.25
N SER A 8 -33.59 6.33 17.04
CA SER A 8 -35.05 6.17 16.85
C SER A 8 -35.27 5.20 15.69
N ASP A 9 -36.03 4.18 15.93
CA ASP A 9 -36.36 3.10 14.95
C ASP A 9 -37.78 3.31 14.41
N TYR A 10 -38.10 4.55 14.00
CA TYR A 10 -39.40 4.86 13.48
C TYR A 10 -39.35 4.96 11.95
N ASP A 11 -39.88 3.96 11.27
CA ASP A 11 -40.20 4.08 9.87
C ASP A 11 -41.55 4.81 9.68
N PHE A 12 -41.83 5.19 8.44
CA PHE A 12 -43.04 5.93 8.10
C PHE A 12 -44.32 5.16 8.46
N ASP A 13 -44.38 3.87 8.16
CA ASP A 13 -45.54 3.02 8.37
C ASP A 13 -45.80 2.76 9.87
N ALA A 14 -44.73 2.51 10.64
CA ALA A 14 -44.82 2.37 12.08
C ALA A 14 -45.32 3.62 12.78
N ILE A 15 -44.87 4.81 12.36
CA ILE A 15 -45.35 6.11 12.87
C ILE A 15 -46.82 6.29 12.54
N LYS A 16 -47.24 5.99 11.30
CA LYS A 16 -48.63 6.11 10.88
C LYS A 16 -49.54 5.17 11.66
N VAL A 17 -49.10 3.92 11.88
CA VAL A 17 -49.84 2.94 12.71
C VAL A 17 -50.00 3.44 14.14
N ASN A 18 -48.95 3.97 14.76
CA ASN A 18 -48.98 4.52 16.10
C ASN A 18 -49.95 5.72 16.21
N LEU A 19 -49.92 6.61 15.23
CA LEU A 19 -50.84 7.76 15.17
C LEU A 19 -52.31 7.32 15.01
N LYS A 20 -52.60 6.32 14.15
CA LYS A 20 -53.94 5.72 14.00
C LYS A 20 -54.39 5.07 15.32
N SER A 21 -53.50 4.30 15.98
CA SER A 21 -53.79 3.67 17.28
C SER A 21 -54.12 4.72 18.37
N PHE A 22 -53.40 5.85 18.39
CA PHE A 22 -53.69 6.94 19.30
C PHE A 22 -55.08 7.55 19.03
N LEU A 23 -55.42 7.79 17.76
CA LEU A 23 -56.73 8.37 17.38
C LEU A 23 -57.89 7.40 17.65
N GLN A 24 -57.66 6.08 17.59
CA GLN A 24 -58.66 5.07 17.94
C GLN A 24 -59.15 5.22 19.39
N GLY A 25 -58.31 5.71 20.29
CA GLY A 25 -58.66 6.01 21.67
C GLY A 25 -59.42 7.33 21.86
N GLN A 26 -59.60 8.15 20.80
CA GLN A 26 -60.24 9.47 20.87
C GLN A 26 -61.66 9.40 20.29
N THR A 27 -62.63 9.98 21.01
CA THR A 27 -64.05 9.97 20.59
C THR A 27 -64.39 11.11 19.62
N SER A 28 -63.52 12.10 19.47
CA SER A 28 -63.76 13.32 18.68
C SER A 28 -63.34 13.22 17.21
N PHE A 29 -62.58 12.17 16.87
CA PHE A 29 -62.08 11.99 15.50
C PHE A 29 -62.64 10.70 14.89
N GLN A 30 -63.28 10.87 13.72
CA GLN A 30 -63.78 9.76 12.91
C GLN A 30 -63.13 9.84 11.52
N ASP A 31 -63.25 8.80 10.70
CA ASP A 31 -62.69 8.72 9.34
C ASP A 31 -61.15 8.71 9.22
N TYR A 32 -60.38 8.58 10.33
CA TYR A 32 -58.91 8.52 10.33
C TYR A 32 -58.37 7.24 9.65
N ASP A 33 -59.17 6.21 9.55
CA ASP A 33 -58.77 4.92 8.97
C ASP A 33 -59.17 4.77 7.47
N PHE A 34 -59.95 5.69 6.94
CA PHE A 34 -60.33 5.71 5.53
C PHE A 34 -59.24 6.39 4.70
N GLU A 35 -58.62 5.65 3.79
CA GLU A 35 -57.43 6.10 3.02
C GLU A 35 -57.68 7.39 2.21
N GLY A 36 -58.86 7.62 1.73
CA GLY A 36 -59.25 8.81 0.98
C GLY A 36 -59.65 10.00 1.85
N SER A 37 -59.66 9.89 3.21
CA SER A 37 -60.08 10.97 4.07
C SER A 37 -59.00 12.08 4.19
N SER A 38 -59.45 13.32 4.33
CA SER A 38 -58.54 14.44 4.58
C SER A 38 -57.72 14.26 5.87
N LEU A 39 -58.26 13.55 6.86
CA LEU A 39 -57.57 13.26 8.11
C LEU A 39 -56.45 12.23 7.90
N ASN A 40 -56.66 11.20 7.07
CA ASN A 40 -55.61 10.25 6.75
C ASN A 40 -54.45 10.91 5.98
N ILE A 41 -54.72 11.84 5.06
CA ILE A 41 -53.71 12.65 4.38
C ILE A 41 -52.90 13.50 5.38
N LEU A 42 -53.57 14.08 6.40
CA LEU A 42 -52.84 14.79 7.47
C LEU A 42 -51.96 13.86 8.29
N LEU A 43 -52.42 12.62 8.56
CA LEU A 43 -51.60 11.62 9.24
C LEU A 43 -50.37 11.23 8.39
N ASP A 44 -50.51 11.17 7.08
CA ASP A 44 -49.37 10.91 6.19
C ASP A 44 -48.34 12.05 6.24
N ILE A 45 -48.81 13.30 6.22
CA ILE A 45 -47.94 14.48 6.36
C ILE A 45 -47.23 14.50 7.71
N LEU A 46 -47.96 14.20 8.82
CA LEU A 46 -47.35 14.12 10.15
C LEU A 46 -46.37 12.97 10.27
N SER A 47 -46.70 11.80 9.73
CA SER A 47 -45.81 10.66 9.71
C SER A 47 -44.56 10.96 8.93
N TYR A 48 -44.66 11.57 7.75
CA TYR A 48 -43.52 12.00 6.94
C TYR A 48 -42.63 13.01 7.69
N ASN A 49 -43.24 14.02 8.30
CA ASN A 49 -42.47 15.00 9.07
C ASN A 49 -41.77 14.37 10.27
N THR A 50 -42.44 13.46 10.98
CA THR A 50 -41.83 12.75 12.14
C THR A 50 -40.73 11.82 11.69
N HIS A 51 -40.91 11.06 10.60
CA HIS A 51 -39.90 10.23 10.01
C HIS A 51 -38.66 11.06 9.61
N TYR A 52 -38.87 12.21 8.95
CA TYR A 52 -37.76 13.09 8.56
C TYR A 52 -37.01 13.67 9.77
N LEU A 53 -37.75 14.06 10.84
CA LEU A 53 -37.14 14.51 12.09
C LEU A 53 -36.36 13.40 12.80
N ALA A 54 -36.86 12.15 12.78
CA ALA A 54 -36.17 10.99 13.32
C ALA A 54 -34.89 10.69 12.53
N TYR A 55 -34.95 10.79 11.21
CA TYR A 55 -33.79 10.66 10.35
C TYR A 55 -32.71 11.71 10.66
N LEU A 56 -33.10 12.98 10.77
CA LEU A 56 -32.18 14.08 11.14
C LEU A 56 -31.60 13.89 12.55
N ALA A 57 -32.39 13.41 13.50
CA ALA A 57 -31.90 13.11 14.85
C ALA A 57 -30.85 11.98 14.84
N ASN A 58 -31.12 10.89 14.12
CA ASN A 58 -30.18 9.79 13.96
C ASN A 58 -28.90 10.25 13.26
N MET A 59 -29.01 11.01 12.16
CA MET A 59 -27.87 11.57 11.46
C MET A 59 -27.05 12.47 12.39
N SER A 60 -27.68 13.42 13.07
CA SER A 60 -26.99 14.32 14.00
C SER A 60 -26.29 13.56 15.14
N THR A 61 -26.93 12.52 15.69
CA THR A 61 -26.33 11.72 16.75
C THR A 61 -25.11 10.92 16.24
N ASN A 62 -25.21 10.35 15.04
CA ASN A 62 -24.08 9.60 14.46
C ASN A 62 -22.87 10.51 14.19
N GLU A 63 -23.10 11.76 13.83
CA GLU A 63 -22.03 12.74 13.60
C GLU A 63 -21.30 13.21 14.88
N LEU A 64 -21.79 12.87 16.07
CA LEU A 64 -21.14 13.21 17.34
C LEU A 64 -20.03 12.25 17.75
N TYR A 65 -19.94 11.08 17.14
CA TYR A 65 -18.95 10.05 17.51
C TYR A 65 -18.04 9.73 16.34
N LEU A 66 -16.74 9.62 16.61
CA LEU A 66 -15.72 9.38 15.59
C LEU A 66 -15.99 8.11 14.76
N ASP A 67 -16.46 7.03 15.41
CA ASP A 67 -16.71 5.75 14.75
C ASP A 67 -17.89 5.79 13.77
N SER A 68 -18.91 6.58 14.07
CA SER A 68 -20.17 6.61 13.31
C SER A 68 -20.33 7.82 12.39
N ALA A 69 -19.53 8.88 12.56
CA ALA A 69 -19.56 10.07 11.71
C ALA A 69 -19.21 9.74 10.25
N ASP A 70 -19.88 10.35 9.29
CA ASP A 70 -19.64 10.18 7.86
C ASP A 70 -19.09 11.46 7.21
N ILE A 71 -19.39 12.62 7.78
CA ILE A 71 -18.97 13.92 7.26
C ILE A 71 -17.52 14.21 7.65
N ARG A 72 -16.64 14.40 6.66
CA ARG A 72 -15.20 14.60 6.88
C ARG A 72 -14.91 15.71 7.91
N ASN A 73 -15.55 16.87 7.78
CA ASN A 73 -15.31 17.98 8.69
C ASN A 73 -15.58 17.62 10.16
N ASN A 74 -16.61 16.80 10.42
CA ASN A 74 -16.93 16.32 11.76
C ASN A 74 -15.89 15.30 12.25
N ILE A 75 -15.49 14.34 11.39
CA ILE A 75 -14.46 13.36 11.69
C ILE A 75 -13.14 14.06 12.04
N VAL A 76 -12.71 15.01 11.21
CA VAL A 76 -11.50 15.80 11.43
C VAL A 76 -11.58 16.62 12.73
N SER A 77 -12.74 17.23 13.00
CA SER A 77 -12.97 17.99 14.25
C SER A 77 -12.88 17.11 15.49
N LEU A 78 -13.47 15.89 15.43
CA LEU A 78 -13.39 14.91 16.53
C LEU A 78 -11.97 14.35 16.70
N ALA A 79 -11.29 14.04 15.61
CA ALA A 79 -9.90 13.58 15.63
C ALA A 79 -8.95 14.66 16.22
N LYS A 80 -9.17 15.93 15.88
CA LYS A 80 -8.44 17.07 16.42
C LYS A 80 -8.60 17.22 17.94
N MET A 81 -9.77 16.90 18.49
CA MET A 81 -9.99 16.95 19.95
C MET A 81 -9.07 15.98 20.71
N ILE A 82 -8.63 14.90 20.07
CA ILE A 82 -7.67 13.95 20.63
C ILE A 82 -6.25 14.17 20.12
N GLY A 83 -5.98 15.31 19.45
CA GLY A 83 -4.64 15.71 18.99
C GLY A 83 -4.20 15.07 17.67
N TYR A 84 -5.10 14.46 16.91
CA TYR A 84 -4.79 13.87 15.63
C TYR A 84 -4.92 14.87 14.50
N THR A 85 -3.89 14.94 13.63
CA THR A 85 -3.93 15.71 12.38
C THR A 85 -3.85 14.75 11.21
N PRO A 86 -4.88 14.68 10.35
CA PRO A 86 -4.87 13.83 9.17
C PRO A 86 -3.70 14.14 8.24
N SER A 87 -3.23 13.14 7.50
CA SER A 87 -2.19 13.32 6.51
C SER A 87 -2.72 14.01 5.26
N SER A 88 -1.99 15.03 4.78
CA SER A 88 -2.28 15.69 3.51
C SER A 88 -1.94 14.81 2.30
N PRO A 89 -2.39 15.16 1.09
CA PRO A 89 -1.85 14.59 -0.14
C PRO A 89 -0.33 14.66 -0.16
N ARG A 90 0.31 13.67 -0.77
CA ARG A 90 1.76 13.56 -0.87
C ARG A 90 2.22 13.59 -2.32
N ALA A 91 3.28 14.33 -2.57
CA ALA A 91 3.93 14.38 -3.87
C ALA A 91 4.79 13.12 -4.09
N PRO A 92 4.67 12.46 -5.25
CA PRO A 92 5.62 11.43 -5.64
C PRO A 92 7.05 11.97 -5.69
N MET A 93 7.98 11.21 -5.15
CA MET A 93 9.41 11.56 -5.12
C MET A 93 10.21 10.55 -5.94
N ALA A 94 11.07 11.05 -6.81
CA ALA A 94 12.11 10.28 -7.47
C ALA A 94 13.49 10.73 -7.01
N SER A 95 14.48 9.88 -7.18
CA SER A 95 15.87 10.23 -6.95
C SER A 95 16.67 10.10 -8.23
N ILE A 96 17.45 11.13 -8.58
CA ILE A 96 18.22 11.19 -9.81
C ILE A 96 19.66 11.60 -9.57
N ASP A 97 20.55 11.07 -10.39
CA ASP A 97 21.92 11.57 -10.57
C ASP A 97 21.95 12.48 -11.78
N ILE A 98 22.57 13.64 -11.65
CA ILE A 98 22.70 14.62 -12.73
C ILE A 98 24.17 14.93 -12.94
N GLN A 99 24.71 14.63 -14.10
CA GLN A 99 26.05 15.03 -14.51
C GLN A 99 25.94 16.19 -15.50
N LEU A 100 26.62 17.29 -15.19
CA LEU A 100 26.73 18.40 -16.11
C LEU A 100 27.87 18.12 -17.09
N ASN A 101 27.54 18.19 -18.39
CA ASN A 101 28.53 18.13 -19.45
C ASN A 101 29.05 19.54 -19.71
N ASN A 102 30.35 19.70 -19.92
CA ASN A 102 30.98 20.99 -20.25
C ASN A 102 30.83 22.08 -19.17
N ALA A 103 30.54 21.72 -17.91
CA ALA A 103 30.48 22.70 -16.82
C ALA A 103 31.88 23.20 -16.44
N THR A 104 31.96 24.49 -16.05
CA THR A 104 33.19 25.18 -15.65
C THR A 104 32.94 25.95 -14.37
N GLY A 105 34.01 26.23 -13.62
CA GLY A 105 33.95 27.04 -12.41
C GLY A 105 34.39 26.26 -11.16
N THR A 106 34.34 26.92 -10.00
CA THR A 106 34.73 26.30 -8.70
C THR A 106 33.57 25.58 -8.03
N SER A 107 32.34 25.97 -8.33
CA SER A 107 31.12 25.34 -7.82
C SER A 107 29.94 25.63 -8.77
N VAL A 108 28.96 24.75 -8.76
CA VAL A 108 27.67 24.95 -9.45
C VAL A 108 26.55 24.70 -8.47
N THR A 109 25.55 25.58 -8.45
CA THR A 109 24.36 25.48 -7.63
C THR A 109 23.17 25.18 -8.49
N MET A 110 22.43 24.12 -8.14
CA MET A 110 21.10 23.84 -8.62
C MET A 110 20.11 24.45 -7.65
N SER A 111 19.34 25.40 -8.13
CA SER A 111 18.42 26.16 -7.27
C SER A 111 17.16 25.33 -6.95
N LYS A 112 16.58 25.60 -5.77
CA LYS A 112 15.22 25.17 -5.43
C LYS A 112 14.26 25.55 -6.55
N GLY A 113 13.36 24.62 -6.91
CA GLY A 113 12.41 24.83 -8.01
C GLY A 113 12.99 24.55 -9.40
N SER A 114 14.22 23.99 -9.53
CA SER A 114 14.70 23.47 -10.82
C SER A 114 13.76 22.42 -11.35
N VAL A 115 13.35 22.55 -12.63
CA VAL A 115 12.25 21.79 -13.22
C VAL A 115 12.76 20.64 -14.06
N PHE A 116 12.18 19.47 -13.84
CA PHE A 116 12.34 18.28 -14.66
C PHE A 116 10.97 17.82 -15.15
N THR A 117 10.93 17.12 -16.26
CA THR A 117 9.70 16.56 -16.82
C THR A 117 9.84 15.06 -17.02
N SER A 118 8.76 14.34 -16.78
CA SER A 118 8.63 12.91 -17.04
C SER A 118 7.27 12.62 -17.66
N THR A 119 7.18 11.57 -18.46
CA THR A 119 5.92 11.15 -19.08
C THR A 119 5.47 9.83 -18.49
N VAL A 120 4.24 9.80 -17.99
CA VAL A 120 3.56 8.59 -17.49
C VAL A 120 2.25 8.47 -18.25
N GLU A 121 1.97 7.30 -18.83
CA GLU A 121 0.75 7.03 -19.61
C GLU A 121 0.43 8.11 -20.67
N ASN A 122 1.46 8.60 -21.36
CA ASN A 122 1.40 9.67 -22.37
C ASN A 122 1.01 11.07 -21.83
N VAL A 123 1.00 11.27 -20.52
CA VAL A 123 0.81 12.57 -19.87
C VAL A 123 2.14 13.04 -19.30
N SER A 124 2.49 14.31 -19.55
CA SER A 124 3.71 14.91 -19.02
C SER A 124 3.47 15.50 -17.65
N TYR A 125 4.31 15.10 -16.67
CA TYR A 125 4.31 15.59 -15.30
C TYR A 125 5.58 16.37 -15.03
N GLN A 126 5.45 17.42 -14.23
CA GLN A 126 6.55 18.26 -13.78
C GLN A 126 7.08 17.76 -12.45
N TYR A 127 8.40 17.71 -12.31
CA TYR A 127 9.13 17.40 -11.08
C TYR A 127 10.04 18.58 -10.72
N ILE A 128 10.17 18.87 -9.45
CA ILE A 128 10.97 20.00 -8.98
C ILE A 128 11.87 19.63 -7.81
N THR A 129 12.98 20.36 -7.67
CA THR A 129 13.81 20.31 -6.47
C THR A 129 13.21 21.13 -5.34
N ASN A 130 13.27 20.64 -4.10
CA ASN A 130 12.74 21.33 -2.92
C ASN A 130 13.80 22.11 -2.11
N SER A 131 15.07 22.05 -2.52
CA SER A 131 16.19 22.77 -1.86
C SER A 131 17.27 23.12 -2.87
N ASP A 132 18.08 24.13 -2.50
CA ASP A 132 19.31 24.43 -3.22
C ASP A 132 20.34 23.34 -2.97
N VAL A 133 21.02 22.88 -4.02
CA VAL A 133 22.14 21.93 -3.92
C VAL A 133 23.35 22.51 -4.62
N THR A 134 24.46 22.67 -3.89
CA THR A 134 25.71 23.17 -4.45
C THR A 134 26.74 22.07 -4.46
N ILE A 135 27.42 21.90 -5.59
CA ILE A 135 28.50 20.94 -5.76
C ILE A 135 29.80 21.61 -6.21
N THR A 136 30.92 20.97 -5.86
CA THR A 136 32.24 21.28 -6.41
C THR A 136 32.69 20.13 -7.31
N PRO A 137 33.47 20.40 -8.38
CA PRO A 137 33.90 19.34 -9.28
C PRO A 137 34.86 18.36 -8.55
N SER A 138 34.66 17.08 -8.82
CA SER A 138 35.60 16.02 -8.43
C SER A 138 36.29 15.50 -9.69
N SER A 139 37.62 15.65 -9.77
CA SER A 139 38.43 15.28 -10.98
C SER A 139 37.89 15.92 -12.26
N GLY A 140 37.37 17.14 -12.18
CA GLY A 140 36.81 17.85 -13.34
C GLY A 140 35.37 17.47 -13.72
N VAL A 141 34.75 16.54 -12.99
CA VAL A 141 33.36 16.10 -13.21
C VAL A 141 32.42 16.80 -12.22
N TYR A 142 31.36 17.40 -12.73
CA TYR A 142 30.30 18.05 -11.96
C TYR A 142 29.11 17.10 -11.88
N LYS A 143 28.93 16.43 -10.75
CA LYS A 143 27.87 15.46 -10.56
C LYS A 143 27.07 15.74 -9.28
N PHE A 144 25.78 15.97 -9.43
CA PHE A 144 24.81 15.93 -8.35
C PHE A 144 24.36 14.47 -8.17
N SER A 145 24.58 13.90 -7.02
CA SER A 145 24.26 12.50 -6.75
C SER A 145 23.06 12.40 -5.83
N ASN A 146 22.17 11.47 -6.16
CA ASN A 146 20.99 11.12 -5.35
C ASN A 146 20.08 12.31 -5.00
N VAL A 147 19.82 13.18 -5.99
CA VAL A 147 19.00 14.38 -5.81
C VAL A 147 17.52 14.00 -5.74
N PRO A 148 16.82 14.33 -4.65
CA PRO A 148 15.38 14.13 -4.58
C PRO A 148 14.65 15.17 -5.42
N ILE A 149 13.76 14.73 -6.29
CA ILE A 149 12.84 15.56 -7.06
C ILE A 149 11.40 15.13 -6.76
N TYR A 150 10.52 16.11 -6.61
CA TYR A 150 9.13 15.94 -6.21
C TYR A 150 8.21 16.34 -7.34
N GLU A 151 7.19 15.55 -7.59
CA GLU A 151 6.17 15.88 -8.57
C GLU A 151 5.34 17.07 -8.11
N GLY A 152 5.01 17.96 -9.04
CA GLY A 152 4.13 19.09 -8.81
C GLY A 152 4.78 20.43 -9.07
N SER A 153 4.17 21.48 -8.51
CA SER A 153 4.63 22.87 -8.65
C SER A 153 4.88 23.51 -7.30
N LEU A 154 5.99 24.24 -7.18
CA LEU A 154 6.31 25.02 -6.00
C LEU A 154 5.43 26.27 -5.96
N VAL A 155 4.68 26.44 -4.90
CA VAL A 155 3.82 27.60 -4.65
C VAL A 155 4.33 28.36 -3.44
N THR A 156 4.39 29.68 -3.56
CA THR A 156 4.70 30.58 -2.45
C THR A 156 3.50 31.46 -2.19
N PHE A 157 2.97 31.44 -0.99
CA PHE A 157 1.87 32.30 -0.55
C PHE A 157 2.29 33.17 0.63
N LYS A 158 1.77 34.39 0.71
CA LYS A 158 2.14 35.37 1.73
C LYS A 158 0.91 35.92 2.43
N TYR A 159 0.98 35.99 3.76
CA TYR A 159 0.01 36.65 4.61
C TYR A 159 0.67 37.72 5.47
N THR A 160 -0.04 38.82 5.75
CA THR A 160 0.39 39.78 6.75
C THR A 160 -0.32 39.47 8.07
N ALA A 161 0.45 39.35 9.16
CA ALA A 161 -0.10 39.12 10.49
C ALA A 161 -0.77 40.39 11.00
N ASP A 162 -1.95 40.22 11.58
CA ASP A 162 -2.75 41.25 12.27
C ASP A 162 -2.94 40.84 13.74
N ILE A 163 -2.28 41.52 14.65
CA ILE A 163 -2.32 41.18 16.08
C ILE A 163 -3.70 41.44 16.72
N THR A 164 -4.60 42.16 16.02
CA THR A 164 -5.96 42.41 16.50
C THR A 164 -6.86 41.17 16.34
N ASP A 165 -6.50 40.24 15.45
CA ASP A 165 -7.13 38.93 15.29
C ASP A 165 -6.44 37.92 16.20
N VAL A 166 -7.01 37.66 17.36
CA VAL A 166 -6.41 36.77 18.38
C VAL A 166 -6.40 35.29 17.93
N ASP A 167 -7.31 34.91 17.05
CA ASP A 167 -7.48 33.55 16.54
C ASP A 167 -6.97 33.40 15.10
N GLN A 168 -6.09 34.29 14.66
CA GLN A 168 -5.60 34.33 13.29
C GLN A 168 -4.97 33.01 12.85
N LYS A 169 -5.49 32.46 11.75
CA LYS A 169 -5.00 31.26 11.09
C LYS A 169 -4.66 31.55 9.64
N PHE A 170 -3.61 30.92 9.17
CA PHE A 170 -3.09 31.11 7.83
C PHE A 170 -3.40 29.86 6.99
N VAL A 171 -4.40 29.97 6.12
CA VAL A 171 -4.90 28.85 5.32
C VAL A 171 -3.94 28.57 4.16
N ILE A 172 -3.61 27.30 3.93
CA ILE A 172 -2.94 26.86 2.70
C ILE A 172 -4.02 26.76 1.61
N PRO A 173 -3.97 27.59 0.55
CA PRO A 173 -5.12 27.74 -0.35
C PRO A 173 -5.49 26.50 -1.17
N SER A 174 -4.56 25.54 -1.33
CA SER A 174 -4.74 24.35 -2.16
C SER A 174 -5.09 23.11 -1.33
N GLU A 175 -6.11 22.38 -1.74
CA GLU A 175 -6.47 21.04 -1.22
C GLU A 175 -5.42 19.97 -1.58
N ASN A 176 -4.64 20.21 -2.65
CA ASN A 176 -3.62 19.30 -3.13
C ASN A 176 -2.21 19.70 -2.66
N ALA A 177 -2.13 20.47 -1.56
CA ALA A 177 -0.86 20.85 -0.97
C ALA A 177 -0.24 19.68 -0.20
N ASP A 178 1.00 19.36 -0.50
CA ASP A 178 1.81 18.42 0.30
C ASP A 178 2.40 19.15 1.50
N THR A 179 1.79 18.99 2.67
CA THR A 179 2.23 19.63 3.91
C THR A 179 3.57 19.12 4.41
N SER A 180 4.06 17.96 3.95
CA SER A 180 5.38 17.46 4.27
C SER A 180 6.50 18.25 3.63
N THR A 181 6.20 18.98 2.55
CA THR A 181 7.13 19.87 1.86
C THR A 181 7.02 21.32 2.32
N LEU A 182 6.09 21.61 3.26
CA LEU A 182 5.80 22.95 3.72
C LEU A 182 7.02 23.56 4.44
N LEU A 183 7.44 24.71 3.95
CA LEU A 183 8.44 25.55 4.57
C LEU A 183 7.78 26.88 5.00
N VAL A 184 7.79 27.13 6.30
CA VAL A 184 7.20 28.32 6.90
C VAL A 184 8.31 29.29 7.27
N LYS A 185 8.26 30.49 6.72
CA LYS A 185 9.15 31.61 7.07
C LYS A 185 8.34 32.79 7.54
N VAL A 186 8.84 33.48 8.54
CA VAL A 186 8.27 34.74 9.01
C VAL A 186 9.27 35.85 8.75
N GLN A 187 8.88 36.79 7.92
CA GLN A 187 9.60 38.02 7.60
C GLN A 187 9.22 39.11 8.58
N ASN A 188 10.16 39.90 9.04
CA ASN A 188 9.94 40.89 10.11
C ASN A 188 8.86 41.93 9.75
N SER A 189 8.86 42.43 8.51
CA SER A 189 7.83 43.36 8.02
C SER A 189 7.90 43.46 6.48
N SER A 190 6.99 44.21 5.88
CA SER A 190 7.04 44.51 4.43
C SER A 190 8.31 45.29 4.02
N SER A 191 8.90 46.05 4.92
CA SER A 191 10.11 46.86 4.70
C SER A 191 11.41 46.17 5.15
N ASP A 192 11.35 45.29 6.15
CA ASP A 192 12.47 44.45 6.62
C ASP A 192 12.27 43.02 6.13
N THR A 193 13.00 42.66 5.06
CA THR A 193 12.94 41.36 4.41
C THR A 193 13.70 40.25 5.14
N THR A 194 14.25 40.51 6.32
CA THR A 194 14.90 39.49 7.15
C THR A 194 13.87 38.42 7.53
N THR A 195 14.16 37.18 7.19
CA THR A 195 13.26 36.04 7.42
C THR A 195 13.80 35.11 8.51
N ASN A 196 12.90 34.56 9.30
CA ASN A 196 13.16 33.49 10.24
C ASN A 196 12.38 32.24 9.81
N THR A 197 13.04 31.10 9.75
CA THR A 197 12.39 29.82 9.48
C THR A 197 11.76 29.30 10.77
N TYR A 198 10.53 28.81 10.65
CA TYR A 198 9.79 28.17 11.73
C TYR A 198 9.66 26.68 11.41
N SER A 199 9.73 25.83 12.42
CA SER A 199 9.57 24.37 12.31
C SER A 199 8.20 23.93 12.83
N LEU A 200 7.72 22.80 12.35
CA LEU A 200 6.51 22.18 12.91
C LEU A 200 6.75 21.82 14.38
N ALA A 201 5.81 22.16 15.25
CA ALA A 201 5.88 21.81 16.66
C ALA A 201 5.82 20.29 16.84
N GLY A 202 6.83 19.70 17.49
CA GLY A 202 6.91 18.25 17.75
C GLY A 202 6.20 17.82 19.04
N GLY A 203 5.52 18.72 19.73
CA GLY A 203 4.78 18.48 20.98
C GLY A 203 4.92 19.65 21.95
N TYR A 204 3.91 19.86 22.79
CA TYR A 204 3.87 21.00 23.71
C TYR A 204 4.98 20.99 24.78
N ASN A 205 5.51 19.81 25.14
CA ASN A 205 6.52 19.68 26.20
C ASN A 205 7.94 20.15 25.80
N SER A 206 8.18 20.37 24.51
CA SER A 206 9.48 20.80 23.97
C SER A 206 9.50 22.24 23.46
N VAL A 207 8.41 22.99 23.67
CA VAL A 207 8.21 24.33 23.12
C VAL A 207 8.22 25.35 24.25
N ASP A 208 9.05 26.37 24.15
CA ASP A 208 9.12 27.54 25.05
C ASP A 208 8.65 28.81 24.34
N ALA A 209 8.54 29.90 25.08
CA ALA A 209 8.11 31.22 24.61
C ALA A 209 8.94 31.81 23.43
N ASN A 210 10.17 31.33 23.21
CA ASN A 210 11.09 31.80 22.16
C ASN A 210 11.19 30.83 20.98
N SER A 211 10.60 29.65 21.11
CA SER A 211 10.66 28.60 20.10
C SER A 211 9.95 29.04 18.83
N LYS A 212 10.69 29.08 17.70
CA LYS A 212 10.16 29.42 16.38
C LYS A 212 9.46 28.21 15.79
N VAL A 213 8.23 27.97 16.24
CA VAL A 213 7.42 26.83 15.82
C VAL A 213 6.07 27.30 15.29
N TYR A 214 5.50 26.47 14.42
CA TYR A 214 4.12 26.59 13.97
C TYR A 214 3.37 25.28 14.25
N PHE A 215 2.06 25.38 14.36
CA PHE A 215 1.15 24.26 14.47
C PHE A 215 0.35 24.15 13.18
N ILE A 216 -0.04 22.95 12.82
CA ILE A 216 -0.81 22.67 11.61
C ILE A 216 -2.05 21.85 11.96
N GLN A 217 -3.14 22.12 11.29
CA GLN A 217 -4.39 21.35 11.40
C GLN A 217 -5.11 21.35 10.06
N GLU A 218 -5.95 20.34 9.82
CA GLU A 218 -6.91 20.39 8.73
C GLU A 218 -8.07 21.29 9.13
N GLY A 219 -8.38 22.27 8.28
CA GLY A 219 -9.51 23.16 8.42
C GLY A 219 -10.73 22.67 7.63
N THR A 220 -11.55 23.60 7.14
CA THR A 220 -12.70 23.28 6.30
C THR A 220 -12.26 22.91 4.89
N ASP A 221 -13.07 22.07 4.20
CA ASP A 221 -12.90 21.70 2.80
C ASP A 221 -11.56 21.01 2.46
N GLY A 222 -10.99 20.25 3.41
CA GLY A 222 -9.75 19.51 3.20
C GLY A 222 -8.50 20.38 3.06
N LYS A 223 -8.60 21.69 3.34
CA LYS A 223 -7.46 22.61 3.34
C LYS A 223 -6.79 22.62 4.70
N TYR A 224 -5.48 22.79 4.68
CA TYR A 224 -4.70 22.90 5.90
C TYR A 224 -4.54 24.37 6.31
N GLU A 225 -4.53 24.61 7.60
CA GLU A 225 -4.27 25.91 8.18
C GLU A 225 -3.17 25.81 9.23
N ILE A 226 -2.33 26.84 9.29
CA ILE A 226 -1.28 26.93 10.30
C ILE A 226 -1.60 28.08 11.25
N TYR A 227 -1.10 27.95 12.47
CA TYR A 227 -1.12 28.99 13.49
C TYR A 227 0.19 28.98 14.28
N PHE A 228 0.47 30.05 14.98
CA PHE A 228 1.70 30.25 15.72
C PHE A 228 1.46 30.26 17.22
N GLY A 229 2.55 30.27 17.99
CA GLY A 229 2.46 30.33 19.43
C GLY A 229 1.91 31.67 19.95
N ASP A 230 1.45 31.64 21.19
CA ASP A 230 0.88 32.76 21.93
C ASP A 230 1.91 33.56 22.76
N GLY A 231 3.20 33.20 22.67
CA GLY A 231 4.28 33.75 23.48
C GLY A 231 4.51 33.01 24.81
N ILE A 232 3.76 31.92 25.05
CA ILE A 232 3.97 30.94 26.12
C ILE A 232 4.38 29.61 25.48
N ASN A 233 3.55 29.10 24.59
CA ASN A 233 3.77 27.88 23.81
C ASN A 233 4.20 28.25 22.39
N GLY A 234 5.46 28.66 22.24
CA GLY A 234 6.02 29.13 20.98
C GLY A 234 5.99 30.65 20.84
N LYS A 235 6.86 31.14 19.97
CA LYS A 235 7.01 32.56 19.70
C LYS A 235 5.76 33.12 19.00
N SER A 236 5.15 34.15 19.59
CA SER A 236 4.06 34.89 18.97
C SER A 236 4.54 35.74 17.78
N LEU A 237 3.63 36.00 16.85
CA LEU A 237 3.85 36.96 15.76
C LEU A 237 3.72 38.39 16.29
N SER A 238 4.39 39.32 15.62
CA SER A 238 4.22 40.75 15.81
C SER A 238 3.34 41.30 14.68
N ASP A 239 2.66 42.41 14.98
CA ASP A 239 1.84 43.09 13.97
C ASP A 239 2.68 43.47 12.74
N GLY A 240 2.13 43.24 11.56
CA GLY A 240 2.81 43.49 10.29
C GLY A 240 3.89 42.48 9.90
N ASN A 241 4.13 41.40 10.68
CA ASN A 241 4.95 40.29 10.21
C ASN A 241 4.38 39.71 8.91
N VAL A 242 5.25 39.29 7.99
CA VAL A 242 4.80 38.60 6.76
C VAL A 242 5.09 37.12 6.87
N VAL A 243 4.05 36.32 6.95
CA VAL A 243 4.11 34.86 6.94
C VAL A 243 4.22 34.37 5.51
N ILE A 244 5.27 33.63 5.20
CA ILE A 244 5.57 33.11 3.88
C ILE A 244 5.45 31.58 3.93
N LEU A 245 4.53 31.02 3.17
CA LEU A 245 4.28 29.59 3.02
C LEU A 245 4.81 29.14 1.68
N GLU A 246 5.80 28.24 1.68
CA GLU A 246 6.32 27.61 0.46
C GLU A 246 6.00 26.13 0.53
N TYR A 247 5.28 25.59 -0.45
CA TYR A 247 4.84 24.18 -0.48
C TYR A 247 4.67 23.69 -1.91
N ILE A 248 4.61 22.38 -2.10
CA ILE A 248 4.36 21.74 -3.38
C ILE A 248 2.88 21.41 -3.51
N VAL A 249 2.30 21.77 -4.66
CA VAL A 249 0.97 21.32 -5.10
C VAL A 249 1.15 20.17 -6.05
N THR A 250 0.58 19.01 -5.70
CA THR A 250 0.82 17.72 -6.35
C THR A 250 -0.41 17.18 -7.09
N ASN A 251 -0.18 16.32 -8.08
CA ASN A 251 -1.21 15.47 -8.67
C ASN A 251 -1.37 14.12 -7.96
N LYS A 252 -0.83 13.98 -6.75
CA LYS A 252 -0.98 12.82 -5.87
C LYS A 252 -0.32 11.55 -6.46
N SER A 253 -1.03 10.41 -6.45
CA SER A 253 -0.48 9.12 -6.88
C SER A 253 -0.34 8.93 -8.39
N ILE A 254 -0.89 9.80 -9.21
CA ILE A 254 -1.03 9.59 -10.67
C ILE A 254 0.33 9.45 -11.36
N SER A 255 1.35 10.18 -10.91
CA SER A 255 2.69 10.13 -11.51
C SER A 255 3.67 9.19 -10.79
N ASN A 256 3.18 8.31 -9.92
CA ASN A 256 3.97 7.20 -9.41
C ASN A 256 4.47 6.35 -10.59
N SER A 257 5.66 5.77 -10.47
CA SER A 257 6.33 4.93 -11.49
C SER A 257 7.05 5.70 -12.60
N ALA A 258 7.04 7.04 -12.63
CA ALA A 258 7.89 7.79 -13.57
C ALA A 258 9.36 7.38 -13.40
N SER A 259 10.01 7.02 -14.51
CA SER A 259 11.33 6.38 -14.50
C SER A 259 12.38 7.09 -15.35
N SER A 260 11.97 8.01 -16.21
CA SER A 260 12.88 8.80 -17.04
C SER A 260 12.59 10.29 -16.89
N PHE A 261 13.63 11.09 -16.69
CA PHE A 261 13.49 12.52 -16.41
C PHE A 261 14.34 13.33 -17.38
N THR A 262 13.82 14.46 -17.82
CA THR A 262 14.53 15.42 -18.66
C THR A 262 14.54 16.78 -17.98
N LEU A 263 15.67 17.50 -18.04
CA LEU A 263 15.77 18.85 -17.50
C LEU A 263 14.95 19.82 -18.37
N SER A 264 14.11 20.60 -17.71
CA SER A 264 13.40 21.72 -18.36
C SER A 264 13.99 23.04 -17.84
N GLY A 265 14.93 23.60 -18.60
CA GLY A 265 15.64 24.79 -18.17
C GLY A 265 17.15 24.62 -18.10
N ASN A 266 17.78 25.21 -17.08
CA ASN A 266 19.23 25.09 -16.84
C ASN A 266 19.56 24.90 -15.37
N ILE A 267 20.75 24.37 -15.11
CA ILE A 267 21.33 24.24 -13.78
C ILE A 267 22.61 25.07 -13.72
N GLY A 268 22.60 26.17 -12.97
CA GLY A 268 23.75 27.06 -12.90
C GLY A 268 24.20 27.65 -14.24
N GLY A 269 23.28 27.76 -15.21
CA GLY A 269 23.56 28.24 -16.59
C GLY A 269 23.86 27.12 -17.59
N PHE A 270 23.98 25.87 -17.17
CA PHE A 270 24.27 24.72 -18.03
C PHE A 270 22.97 23.96 -18.38
N THR A 271 22.80 23.63 -19.67
CA THR A 271 21.64 22.92 -20.24
C THR A 271 21.98 21.50 -20.69
N ASP A 272 23.27 21.25 -20.96
CA ASP A 272 23.75 19.94 -21.41
C ASP A 272 24.01 19.06 -20.16
N VAL A 273 23.07 18.17 -19.88
CA VAL A 273 23.10 17.30 -18.70
C VAL A 273 22.82 15.85 -19.08
N THR A 274 23.45 14.94 -18.37
CA THR A 274 23.14 13.52 -18.39
C THR A 274 22.42 13.18 -17.11
N ILE A 275 21.18 12.70 -17.19
CA ILE A 275 20.36 12.32 -16.04
C ILE A 275 20.26 10.81 -15.99
N THR A 276 20.53 10.24 -14.82
CA THR A 276 20.37 8.81 -14.54
C THR A 276 19.40 8.66 -13.39
N THR A 277 18.34 7.89 -13.57
CA THR A 277 17.37 7.61 -12.50
C THR A 277 17.97 6.62 -11.50
N VAL A 278 18.05 7.03 -10.24
CA VAL A 278 18.51 6.18 -9.11
C VAL A 278 17.32 5.42 -8.55
N SER A 279 16.19 6.10 -8.33
CA SER A 279 14.92 5.47 -7.95
C SER A 279 13.77 6.10 -8.73
N ASN A 280 12.86 5.25 -9.21
CA ASN A 280 11.65 5.69 -9.87
C ASN A 280 10.77 6.50 -8.90
N SER A 281 9.92 7.33 -9.47
CA SER A 281 8.96 8.13 -8.72
C SER A 281 8.00 7.23 -7.94
N GLN A 282 7.87 7.48 -6.65
CA GLN A 282 7.00 6.74 -5.72
C GLN A 282 6.61 7.61 -4.55
N GLY A 283 5.61 7.18 -3.78
CA GLY A 283 5.23 7.85 -2.54
C GLY A 283 4.14 8.88 -2.69
N GLY A 284 3.67 9.11 -3.92
CA GLY A 284 2.48 9.93 -4.13
C GLY A 284 1.23 9.25 -3.62
N SER A 285 0.40 9.99 -2.86
CA SER A 285 -0.84 9.49 -2.28
C SER A 285 -1.88 10.58 -2.15
N ASP A 286 -3.14 10.17 -2.11
CA ASP A 286 -4.24 11.04 -1.71
C ASP A 286 -4.12 11.44 -0.24
N GLY A 287 -4.85 12.48 0.18
CA GLY A 287 -5.04 12.78 1.59
C GLY A 287 -5.72 11.62 2.32
N GLU A 288 -5.51 11.57 3.63
CA GLU A 288 -6.00 10.46 4.44
C GLU A 288 -7.52 10.29 4.35
N ALA A 289 -7.96 9.05 4.10
CA ALA A 289 -9.37 8.71 3.99
C ALA A 289 -10.07 8.71 5.36
N ASN A 290 -11.37 8.95 5.39
CA ASN A 290 -12.17 8.99 6.62
C ASN A 290 -12.04 7.74 7.48
N ASP A 291 -12.07 6.54 6.86
CA ASP A 291 -11.95 5.28 7.59
C ASP A 291 -10.55 5.10 8.21
N SER A 292 -9.51 5.61 7.55
CA SER A 292 -8.16 5.64 8.09
C SER A 292 -8.06 6.56 9.31
N ILE A 293 -8.64 7.76 9.24
CA ILE A 293 -8.67 8.71 10.37
C ILE A 293 -9.37 8.09 11.58
N LYS A 294 -10.55 7.47 11.36
CA LYS A 294 -11.30 6.78 12.41
C LYS A 294 -10.51 5.68 13.10
N HIS A 295 -9.70 4.96 12.34
CA HIS A 295 -8.85 3.89 12.86
C HIS A 295 -7.60 4.41 13.56
N ASN A 296 -6.88 5.35 12.95
CA ASN A 296 -5.55 5.78 13.41
C ASN A 296 -5.62 6.79 14.56
N ALA A 297 -6.61 7.66 14.60
CA ALA A 297 -6.67 8.72 15.61
C ALA A 297 -6.76 8.17 17.05
N PRO A 298 -7.60 7.17 17.38
CA PRO A 298 -7.61 6.55 18.71
C PRO A 298 -6.30 5.83 19.05
N LEU A 299 -5.67 5.17 18.05
CA LEU A 299 -4.42 4.44 18.25
C LEU A 299 -3.26 5.39 18.56
N GLN A 300 -3.14 6.51 17.83
CA GLN A 300 -2.13 7.53 18.11
C GLN A 300 -2.32 8.16 19.49
N TYR A 301 -3.57 8.44 19.87
CA TYR A 301 -3.89 8.92 21.22
C TYR A 301 -3.51 7.92 22.31
N ALA A 302 -3.78 6.63 22.09
CA ALA A 302 -3.40 5.56 23.03
C ALA A 302 -1.88 5.41 23.16
N ALA A 303 -1.13 5.59 22.07
CA ALA A 303 0.34 5.51 22.06
C ALA A 303 1.01 6.67 22.84
N GLN A 304 0.33 7.81 23.02
CA GLN A 304 0.84 8.98 23.76
C GLN A 304 2.27 9.39 23.39
N ASP A 305 2.56 9.41 22.09
CA ASP A 305 3.89 9.71 21.54
C ASP A 305 5.01 8.79 22.06
N ARG A 306 4.68 7.53 22.37
CA ARG A 306 5.64 6.51 22.81
C ARG A 306 5.43 5.21 22.06
N ALA A 307 6.52 4.60 21.63
CA ALA A 307 6.53 3.27 21.04
C ALA A 307 6.92 2.23 22.10
N VAL A 308 5.94 1.54 22.67
CA VAL A 308 6.13 0.51 23.70
C VAL A 308 5.68 -0.86 23.20
N THR A 309 4.49 -0.91 22.58
CA THR A 309 3.93 -2.13 22.02
C THR A 309 4.23 -2.23 20.52
N THR A 310 4.08 -3.42 19.95
CA THR A 310 4.21 -3.61 18.50
C THR A 310 3.24 -2.74 17.72
N THR A 311 2.01 -2.61 18.19
CA THR A 311 0.97 -1.77 17.57
C THR A 311 1.34 -0.27 17.59
N ASP A 312 2.04 0.21 18.63
CA ASP A 312 2.52 1.59 18.67
C ASP A 312 3.55 1.84 17.55
N TYR A 313 4.49 0.91 17.34
CA TYR A 313 5.46 1.00 16.25
C TYR A 313 4.79 0.97 14.89
N GLU A 314 3.80 0.10 14.68
CA GLU A 314 3.02 0.02 13.43
C GLU A 314 2.31 1.35 13.12
N THR A 315 1.61 1.90 14.11
CA THR A 315 0.87 3.16 13.98
C THR A 315 1.80 4.36 13.72
N LEU A 316 2.91 4.44 14.48
CA LEU A 316 3.89 5.51 14.31
C LEU A 316 4.59 5.43 12.95
N VAL A 317 4.97 4.24 12.50
CA VAL A 317 5.58 4.08 11.16
C VAL A 317 4.59 4.43 10.06
N GLN A 318 3.33 4.05 10.19
CA GLN A 318 2.28 4.45 9.24
C GLN A 318 2.12 5.97 9.15
N SER A 319 2.23 6.67 10.29
CA SER A 319 2.19 8.14 10.35
C SER A 319 3.46 8.78 9.76
N ILE A 320 4.65 8.24 10.10
CA ILE A 320 5.95 8.75 9.62
C ILE A 320 6.13 8.50 8.12
N TYR A 321 5.67 7.34 7.65
CA TYR A 321 5.75 6.90 6.25
C TYR A 321 4.38 6.47 5.72
N PRO A 322 3.48 7.41 5.39
CA PRO A 322 2.10 7.12 4.94
C PRO A 322 2.03 6.32 3.64
N ASN A 323 3.14 6.23 2.89
CA ASN A 323 3.26 5.39 1.70
C ASN A 323 3.46 3.90 2.02
N ALA A 324 3.39 3.51 3.29
CA ALA A 324 3.33 2.12 3.66
C ALA A 324 1.92 1.56 3.36
N LEU A 325 1.84 0.55 2.50
CA LEU A 325 0.61 -0.20 2.26
C LEU A 325 0.21 -1.02 3.50
N SER A 326 1.21 -1.56 4.18
CA SER A 326 1.05 -2.33 5.41
C SER A 326 2.34 -2.30 6.23
N VAL A 327 2.19 -2.26 7.53
CA VAL A 327 3.29 -2.32 8.50
C VAL A 327 3.00 -3.44 9.48
N SER A 328 4.01 -4.19 9.87
CA SER A 328 3.92 -5.17 10.96
C SER A 328 5.17 -5.10 11.81
N ALA A 329 5.02 -5.14 13.12
CA ALA A 329 6.12 -5.06 14.06
C ALA A 329 6.13 -6.26 15.02
N TRP A 330 7.34 -6.71 15.39
CA TRP A 330 7.52 -7.79 16.38
C TRP A 330 8.84 -7.64 17.11
N GLY A 331 8.95 -8.28 18.28
CA GLY A 331 10.18 -8.32 19.03
C GLY A 331 11.25 -9.18 18.36
N GLY A 332 12.51 -8.76 18.45
CA GLY A 332 13.63 -9.53 17.91
C GLY A 332 13.88 -10.86 18.63
N GLU A 333 13.28 -11.09 19.80
CA GLU A 333 13.26 -12.38 20.49
C GLU A 333 12.51 -13.47 19.73
N ASP A 334 11.60 -13.07 18.85
CA ASP A 334 10.79 -13.95 18.01
C ASP A 334 11.50 -14.37 16.70
N ASP A 335 12.70 -13.89 16.44
CA ASP A 335 13.49 -14.28 15.26
C ASP A 335 14.01 -15.73 15.39
N GLU A 336 14.40 -16.31 14.26
CA GLU A 336 15.09 -17.60 14.22
C GLU A 336 16.38 -17.60 15.06
N THR A 337 17.08 -16.47 15.13
CA THR A 337 18.17 -16.19 16.07
C THR A 337 17.73 -15.02 16.95
N PRO A 338 17.31 -15.25 18.19
CA PRO A 338 16.79 -14.22 19.06
C PRO A 338 17.74 -13.05 19.25
N ARG A 339 17.23 -11.83 19.05
CA ARG A 339 17.97 -10.57 19.26
C ARG A 339 17.19 -9.67 20.22
N TYR A 340 17.59 -9.66 21.47
CA TYR A 340 16.96 -8.85 22.51
C TYR A 340 17.28 -7.35 22.35
N GLY A 341 16.34 -6.49 22.72
CA GLY A 341 16.46 -5.03 22.59
C GLY A 341 16.32 -4.53 21.15
N VAL A 342 15.79 -5.35 20.25
CA VAL A 342 15.49 -4.97 18.87
C VAL A 342 14.00 -5.16 18.61
N VAL A 343 13.37 -4.17 17.98
CA VAL A 343 12.04 -4.30 17.39
C VAL A 343 12.20 -4.32 15.88
N LYS A 344 11.76 -5.40 15.25
CA LYS A 344 11.73 -5.53 13.81
C LYS A 344 10.42 -5.01 13.25
N ILE A 345 10.51 -4.19 12.22
CA ILE A 345 9.36 -3.56 11.59
C ILE A 345 9.42 -3.85 10.10
N GLY A 346 8.52 -4.74 9.66
CA GLY A 346 8.30 -5.01 8.26
C GLY A 346 7.46 -3.91 7.64
N VAL A 347 7.93 -3.32 6.55
CA VAL A 347 7.19 -2.26 5.84
C VAL A 347 7.00 -2.66 4.39
N LYS A 348 5.75 -2.84 3.97
CA LYS A 348 5.39 -2.99 2.56
C LYS A 348 5.06 -1.62 1.98
N ALA A 349 5.86 -1.15 1.03
CA ALA A 349 5.55 0.06 0.30
C ALA A 349 4.36 -0.13 -0.65
N ALA A 350 3.58 0.91 -0.89
CA ALA A 350 2.47 0.90 -1.85
C ALA A 350 2.96 0.70 -3.30
N SER A 351 4.19 1.11 -3.60
CA SER A 351 4.85 0.88 -4.88
C SER A 351 6.27 0.32 -4.67
N GLY A 352 6.66 -0.60 -5.52
CA GLY A 352 7.95 -1.30 -5.41
C GLY A 352 7.95 -2.50 -4.47
N SER A 353 9.03 -3.29 -4.53
CA SER A 353 9.18 -4.51 -3.73
C SER A 353 9.92 -4.28 -2.42
N THR A 354 10.84 -3.31 -2.39
CA THR A 354 11.73 -3.04 -1.26
C THR A 354 11.91 -1.54 -1.05
N LEU A 355 12.18 -1.15 0.19
CA LEU A 355 12.57 0.22 0.54
C LEU A 355 14.07 0.43 0.31
N THR A 356 14.45 1.65 -0.07
CA THR A 356 15.87 2.00 -0.12
C THR A 356 16.44 2.11 1.30
N GLU A 357 17.73 1.83 1.46
CA GLU A 357 18.39 1.94 2.78
C GLU A 357 18.30 3.37 3.35
N THR A 358 18.32 4.39 2.48
CA THR A 358 18.12 5.79 2.89
C THR A 358 16.74 6.01 3.49
N THR A 359 15.68 5.47 2.86
CA THR A 359 14.31 5.56 3.37
C THR A 359 14.15 4.81 4.69
N LYS A 360 14.72 3.62 4.81
CA LYS A 360 14.73 2.85 6.06
C LYS A 360 15.39 3.64 7.19
N GLN A 361 16.55 4.23 6.91
CA GLN A 361 17.29 5.03 7.89
C GLN A 361 16.54 6.32 8.28
N ASP A 362 15.84 6.96 7.34
CA ASP A 362 15.00 8.12 7.61
C ASP A 362 13.83 7.77 8.55
N ILE A 363 13.15 6.64 8.31
CA ILE A 363 12.09 6.13 9.19
C ILE A 363 12.66 5.87 10.59
N VAL A 364 13.79 5.18 10.71
CA VAL A 364 14.45 4.90 12.00
C VAL A 364 14.81 6.19 12.74
N ASN A 365 15.34 7.19 12.04
CA ASN A 365 15.70 8.48 12.64
C ASN A 365 14.46 9.23 13.16
N LYS A 366 13.36 9.18 12.42
CA LYS A 366 12.10 9.80 12.82
C LYS A 366 11.40 9.07 13.96
N LEU A 367 11.65 7.75 14.12
CA LEU A 367 11.16 6.96 15.26
C LEU A 367 11.92 7.22 16.56
N LYS A 368 13.17 7.67 16.46
CA LYS A 368 14.03 7.87 17.65
C LYS A 368 13.40 8.64 18.81
N PRO A 369 12.66 9.75 18.62
CA PRO A 369 12.04 10.48 19.70
C PRO A 369 11.00 9.70 20.49
N TYR A 370 10.39 8.69 19.84
CA TYR A 370 9.29 7.89 20.41
C TYR A 370 9.77 6.59 21.07
N ASN A 371 11.03 6.19 20.85
CA ASN A 371 11.54 4.92 21.32
C ASN A 371 11.75 4.91 22.84
N VAL A 372 11.45 3.76 23.43
CA VAL A 372 11.87 3.46 24.81
C VAL A 372 13.40 3.29 24.85
N ALA A 373 14.03 3.74 25.94
CA ALA A 373 15.46 3.55 26.14
C ALA A 373 15.86 2.07 25.98
N SER A 374 16.96 1.83 25.31
CA SER A 374 17.51 0.48 25.04
C SER A 374 16.80 -0.35 23.96
N VAL A 375 15.72 0.14 23.34
CA VAL A 375 15.06 -0.53 22.21
C VAL A 375 15.50 0.11 20.90
N ARG A 376 15.88 -0.74 19.92
CA ARG A 376 16.31 -0.29 18.58
C ARG A 376 15.34 -0.78 17.53
N PRO A 377 14.65 0.11 16.81
CA PRO A 377 13.86 -0.27 15.65
C PRO A 377 14.78 -0.63 14.47
N GLU A 378 14.44 -1.68 13.77
CA GLU A 378 15.10 -2.16 12.55
C GLU A 378 14.06 -2.33 11.46
N ILE A 379 14.13 -1.54 10.40
CA ILE A 379 13.21 -1.64 9.28
C ILE A 379 13.69 -2.74 8.33
N ILE A 380 12.80 -3.67 8.02
CA ILE A 380 13.09 -4.78 7.11
C ILE A 380 12.09 -4.82 5.96
N ASP A 381 12.54 -5.35 4.83
CA ASP A 381 11.65 -5.63 3.71
C ASP A 381 10.89 -6.94 3.94
N PRO A 382 9.61 -7.02 3.55
CA PRO A 382 8.83 -8.23 3.68
C PRO A 382 9.35 -9.34 2.76
N LYS A 383 9.34 -10.57 3.26
CA LYS A 383 9.58 -11.75 2.43
C LYS A 383 8.30 -12.12 1.69
N THR A 384 8.36 -12.16 0.39
CA THR A 384 7.20 -12.47 -0.45
C THR A 384 7.11 -13.96 -0.74
N THR A 385 5.90 -14.52 -0.57
CA THR A 385 5.50 -15.82 -1.10
C THR A 385 4.55 -15.59 -2.26
N SER A 386 5.00 -15.89 -3.49
CA SER A 386 4.20 -15.69 -4.69
C SER A 386 3.31 -16.91 -4.94
N VAL A 387 2.02 -16.69 -5.14
CA VAL A 387 1.04 -17.70 -5.56
C VAL A 387 0.93 -17.66 -7.08
N LEU A 388 1.16 -18.78 -7.72
CA LEU A 388 1.01 -18.99 -9.17
C LEU A 388 -0.32 -19.69 -9.41
N LEU A 389 -1.17 -19.08 -10.21
CA LEU A 389 -2.49 -19.63 -10.55
C LEU A 389 -2.43 -20.34 -11.90
N THR A 390 -3.11 -21.50 -11.97
CA THR A 390 -3.52 -22.12 -13.23
C THR A 390 -5.02 -22.28 -13.17
N SER A 391 -5.75 -21.41 -13.89
CA SER A 391 -7.19 -21.33 -13.88
C SER A 391 -7.75 -21.62 -15.26
N THR A 392 -8.75 -22.50 -15.33
CA THR A 392 -9.55 -22.75 -16.52
C THR A 392 -10.99 -22.36 -16.20
N VAL A 393 -11.45 -21.28 -16.83
CA VAL A 393 -12.78 -20.72 -16.64
C VAL A 393 -13.66 -21.10 -17.83
N LYS A 394 -14.83 -21.67 -17.55
CA LYS A 394 -15.83 -22.01 -18.55
C LYS A 394 -16.99 -21.03 -18.52
N TYR A 395 -17.38 -20.54 -19.70
CA TYR A 395 -18.48 -19.59 -19.84
C TYR A 395 -19.49 -20.03 -20.91
N ASP A 396 -20.74 -19.61 -20.74
CA ASP A 396 -21.79 -19.80 -21.76
C ASP A 396 -21.72 -18.69 -22.79
N SER A 397 -21.29 -19.05 -24.00
CA SER A 397 -21.20 -18.13 -25.14
C SER A 397 -22.54 -17.62 -25.66
N LYS A 398 -23.67 -18.18 -25.21
CA LYS A 398 -25.01 -17.72 -25.59
C LYS A 398 -25.57 -16.68 -24.63
N SER A 399 -25.08 -16.62 -23.40
CA SER A 399 -25.55 -15.69 -22.37
C SER A 399 -24.76 -14.38 -22.32
N THR A 400 -23.71 -14.24 -23.14
CA THR A 400 -22.90 -13.02 -23.19
C THR A 400 -22.54 -12.64 -24.63
N THR A 401 -22.37 -11.34 -24.85
CA THR A 401 -21.78 -10.78 -26.09
C THR A 401 -20.29 -10.57 -26.00
N LYS A 402 -19.68 -10.82 -24.82
CA LYS A 402 -18.26 -10.63 -24.59
C LYS A 402 -17.43 -11.77 -25.20
N SER A 403 -16.26 -11.44 -25.72
CA SER A 403 -15.30 -12.43 -26.18
C SER A 403 -14.57 -13.11 -25.00
N SER A 404 -13.99 -14.27 -25.25
CA SER A 404 -13.11 -14.95 -24.26
C SER A 404 -11.96 -14.06 -23.78
N ASP A 405 -11.39 -13.23 -24.67
CA ASP A 405 -10.29 -12.31 -24.33
C ASP A 405 -10.77 -11.16 -23.45
N THR A 406 -11.99 -10.64 -23.70
CA THR A 406 -12.60 -9.62 -22.85
C THR A 406 -12.84 -10.16 -21.44
N LEU A 407 -13.47 -11.34 -21.33
CA LEU A 407 -13.69 -12.00 -20.04
C LEU A 407 -12.37 -12.30 -19.32
N LYS A 408 -11.34 -12.75 -20.05
CA LYS A 408 -10.00 -12.96 -19.50
C LYS A 408 -9.41 -11.67 -18.93
N SER A 409 -9.56 -10.56 -19.62
CA SER A 409 -9.08 -9.25 -19.14
C SER A 409 -9.81 -8.79 -17.87
N GLU A 410 -11.14 -8.95 -17.83
CA GLU A 410 -11.96 -8.63 -16.67
C GLU A 410 -11.61 -9.51 -15.46
N ILE A 411 -11.43 -10.82 -15.67
CA ILE A 411 -10.98 -11.76 -14.62
C ILE A 411 -9.59 -11.35 -14.12
N THR A 412 -8.66 -11.04 -15.01
CA THR A 412 -7.32 -10.62 -14.65
C THR A 412 -7.36 -9.35 -13.81
N THR A 413 -8.21 -8.39 -14.17
CA THR A 413 -8.43 -7.16 -13.41
C THR A 413 -9.01 -7.45 -12.02
N ALA A 414 -10.00 -8.32 -11.91
CA ALA A 414 -10.60 -8.71 -10.64
C ALA A 414 -9.58 -9.39 -9.71
N VAL A 415 -8.76 -10.29 -10.25
CA VAL A 415 -7.68 -10.96 -9.51
C VAL A 415 -6.60 -9.96 -9.08
N THR A 416 -6.26 -8.98 -9.93
CA THR A 416 -5.32 -7.90 -9.61
C THR A 416 -5.84 -7.05 -8.46
N ASN A 417 -7.10 -6.66 -8.50
CA ASN A 417 -7.74 -5.88 -7.43
C ASN A 417 -7.77 -6.65 -6.10
N TYR A 418 -8.09 -7.95 -6.14
CA TYR A 418 -8.03 -8.81 -4.96
C TYR A 418 -6.61 -8.90 -4.39
N ASN A 419 -5.62 -9.08 -5.26
CA ASN A 419 -4.21 -9.12 -4.86
C ASN A 419 -3.79 -7.82 -4.16
N THR A 420 -4.03 -6.66 -4.77
CA THR A 420 -3.60 -5.36 -4.26
C THR A 420 -4.36 -4.94 -3.00
N ASN A 421 -5.68 -5.11 -3.00
CA ASN A 421 -6.51 -4.59 -1.91
C ASN A 421 -6.54 -5.51 -0.69
N THR A 422 -6.33 -6.82 -0.88
CA THR A 422 -6.49 -7.82 0.18
C THR A 422 -5.20 -8.54 0.53
N LEU A 423 -4.45 -9.07 -0.44
CA LEU A 423 -3.34 -9.98 -0.15
C LEU A 423 -2.00 -9.29 0.15
N GLN A 424 -1.68 -8.19 -0.50
CA GLN A 424 -0.39 -7.50 -0.33
C GLN A 424 -0.28 -6.76 1.01
N LYS A 425 -0.77 -7.38 2.08
CA LYS A 425 -0.73 -6.87 3.46
C LYS A 425 -0.21 -7.96 4.37
N PHE A 426 0.43 -7.55 5.47
CA PHE A 426 0.80 -8.51 6.51
C PHE A 426 -0.45 -9.18 7.09
N ASP A 427 -0.31 -10.41 7.54
CA ASP A 427 -1.38 -11.25 8.11
C ASP A 427 -2.56 -11.57 7.17
N SER A 428 -2.47 -11.19 5.91
CA SER A 428 -3.48 -11.50 4.91
C SER A 428 -3.35 -12.92 4.39
N VAL A 429 -4.36 -13.73 4.65
CA VAL A 429 -4.39 -15.14 4.25
C VAL A 429 -4.99 -15.27 2.85
N TYR A 430 -4.27 -15.95 1.95
CA TYR A 430 -4.84 -16.36 0.68
C TYR A 430 -5.85 -17.49 0.91
N ARG A 431 -7.11 -17.22 0.60
CA ARG A 431 -8.21 -18.19 0.66
C ARG A 431 -8.65 -18.56 -0.74
N HIS A 432 -8.45 -19.82 -1.09
CA HIS A 432 -8.76 -20.32 -2.43
C HIS A 432 -10.24 -20.14 -2.81
N SER A 433 -11.15 -20.44 -1.89
CA SER A 433 -12.59 -20.28 -2.12
C SER A 433 -13.02 -18.84 -2.34
N LYS A 434 -12.34 -17.86 -1.71
CA LYS A 434 -12.61 -16.44 -1.97
C LYS A 434 -12.18 -16.03 -3.37
N LEU A 435 -11.00 -16.46 -3.81
CA LEU A 435 -10.52 -16.17 -5.15
C LEU A 435 -11.41 -16.79 -6.23
N THR A 436 -11.77 -18.07 -6.07
CA THR A 436 -12.66 -18.74 -7.04
C THR A 436 -14.02 -18.06 -7.11
N GLY A 437 -14.58 -17.64 -5.97
CA GLY A 437 -15.82 -16.86 -5.94
C GLY A 437 -15.69 -15.47 -6.60
N ILE A 438 -14.52 -14.81 -6.48
CA ILE A 438 -14.27 -13.55 -7.20
C ILE A 438 -14.27 -13.79 -8.72
N ILE A 439 -13.61 -14.85 -9.19
CA ILE A 439 -13.58 -15.21 -10.62
C ILE A 439 -15.00 -15.52 -11.13
N ASP A 440 -15.77 -16.32 -10.40
CA ASP A 440 -17.12 -16.70 -10.78
C ASP A 440 -18.09 -15.50 -10.85
N ASN A 441 -17.87 -14.49 -10.02
CA ASN A 441 -18.72 -13.30 -9.95
C ASN A 441 -18.32 -12.17 -10.93
N VAL A 442 -17.32 -12.36 -11.78
CA VAL A 442 -16.89 -11.33 -12.76
C VAL A 442 -17.99 -11.10 -13.82
N ASP A 443 -18.61 -12.17 -14.28
CA ASP A 443 -19.67 -12.09 -15.26
C ASP A 443 -20.68 -13.23 -15.05
N THR A 444 -21.97 -12.94 -15.25
CA THR A 444 -23.05 -13.92 -15.08
C THR A 444 -23.00 -15.09 -16.09
N SER A 445 -22.24 -14.95 -17.16
CA SER A 445 -22.02 -16.01 -18.14
C SER A 445 -21.01 -17.07 -17.68
N ILE A 446 -20.23 -16.81 -16.62
CA ILE A 446 -19.26 -17.76 -16.10
C ILE A 446 -20.00 -18.88 -15.38
N LEU A 447 -19.79 -20.11 -15.84
CA LEU A 447 -20.45 -21.30 -15.32
C LEU A 447 -19.62 -22.03 -14.27
N SER A 448 -18.31 -22.06 -14.44
CA SER A 448 -17.40 -22.72 -13.50
C SER A 448 -15.96 -22.27 -13.70
N ASN A 449 -15.16 -22.37 -12.64
CA ASN A 449 -13.71 -22.29 -12.76
C ASN A 449 -13.04 -23.50 -12.09
N ILE A 450 -11.96 -23.97 -12.66
CA ILE A 450 -11.07 -24.97 -12.08
C ILE A 450 -9.72 -24.27 -11.91
N THR A 451 -9.40 -23.96 -10.69
CA THR A 451 -8.17 -23.23 -10.34
C THR A 451 -7.27 -24.10 -9.47
N THR A 452 -6.01 -24.22 -9.84
CA THR A 452 -4.96 -24.85 -9.04
C THR A 452 -3.90 -23.84 -8.72
N ILE A 453 -3.19 -24.05 -7.61
CA ILE A 453 -2.14 -23.15 -7.15
C ILE A 453 -0.81 -23.86 -6.99
N LYS A 454 0.27 -23.10 -7.20
CA LYS A 454 1.61 -23.41 -6.73
C LYS A 454 2.13 -22.19 -5.97
N ILE A 455 3.05 -22.41 -5.06
CA ILE A 455 3.72 -21.34 -4.32
C ILE A 455 5.18 -21.26 -4.72
N ARG A 456 5.69 -20.03 -4.86
CA ARG A 456 7.05 -19.75 -5.27
C ARG A 456 7.75 -18.85 -4.27
N LYS A 457 9.03 -19.17 -4.03
CA LYS A 457 9.98 -18.30 -3.33
C LYS A 457 11.25 -18.14 -4.12
N ASN A 458 11.84 -16.98 -4.01
CA ASN A 458 13.09 -16.64 -4.66
C ASN A 458 14.20 -16.56 -3.61
N PHE A 459 15.40 -17.05 -3.94
CA PHE A 459 16.59 -16.78 -3.16
C PHE A 459 17.73 -16.29 -4.04
N THR A 460 18.58 -15.42 -3.49
CA THR A 460 19.75 -14.87 -4.18
C THR A 460 20.98 -15.69 -3.77
N PRO A 461 21.55 -16.51 -4.65
CA PRO A 461 22.75 -17.27 -4.31
C PRO A 461 23.99 -16.37 -4.28
N THR A 462 24.90 -16.65 -3.34
CA THR A 462 26.23 -16.09 -3.34
C THR A 462 27.05 -16.81 -4.43
N LEU A 463 27.40 -16.07 -5.46
CA LEU A 463 28.12 -16.66 -6.61
C LEU A 463 29.53 -17.11 -6.25
N SER A 464 29.94 -18.21 -6.82
CA SER A 464 31.28 -18.82 -6.67
C SER A 464 31.66 -19.11 -5.22
N SER A 465 30.69 -19.29 -4.33
CA SER A 465 30.87 -19.66 -2.94
C SER A 465 29.99 -20.83 -2.56
N SER A 466 30.58 -21.81 -1.85
CA SER A 466 29.82 -22.94 -1.32
C SER A 466 29.03 -22.50 -0.08
N THR A 467 27.74 -22.32 -0.24
CA THR A 467 26.89 -21.73 0.78
C THR A 467 25.71 -22.67 1.10
N LYS A 468 25.29 -22.67 2.37
CA LYS A 468 24.05 -23.30 2.82
C LYS A 468 22.90 -22.29 2.70
N TYR A 469 21.76 -22.74 2.17
CA TYR A 469 20.55 -21.93 2.07
C TYR A 469 19.39 -22.64 2.76
N ASP A 470 18.73 -21.96 3.68
CA ASP A 470 17.51 -22.40 4.32
C ASP A 470 16.34 -21.55 3.80
N ILE A 471 15.41 -22.17 3.09
CA ILE A 471 14.24 -21.52 2.46
C ILE A 471 12.97 -22.04 3.13
N TYR A 472 12.17 -21.12 3.68
CA TYR A 472 10.98 -21.46 4.46
C TYR A 472 9.71 -21.05 3.73
N PHE A 473 8.96 -22.00 3.19
CA PHE A 473 7.60 -21.76 2.67
C PHE A 473 6.59 -21.60 3.79
N ARG A 474 6.85 -22.19 4.96
CA ARG A 474 6.01 -22.13 6.17
C ARG A 474 4.55 -22.55 5.93
N ASN A 475 4.32 -23.32 4.91
CA ASN A 475 3.09 -23.99 4.57
C ASN A 475 3.43 -25.43 4.25
N SER A 476 2.61 -26.36 4.70
CA SER A 476 2.83 -27.78 4.41
C SER A 476 2.78 -28.04 2.90
N LEU A 477 3.64 -28.92 2.41
CA LEU A 477 3.80 -29.26 1.02
C LEU A 477 3.12 -30.58 0.70
N PHE A 478 2.64 -30.74 -0.53
CA PHE A 478 1.89 -31.92 -0.94
C PHE A 478 2.78 -33.16 -1.02
N ASN A 479 2.68 -34.02 -0.04
CA ASN A 479 3.29 -35.34 -0.02
C ASN A 479 2.46 -36.30 0.84
N PRO A 480 1.39 -36.92 0.30
CA PRO A 480 0.44 -37.73 1.07
C PRO A 480 1.08 -38.98 1.71
N HIS A 481 2.17 -39.50 1.14
CA HIS A 481 2.97 -40.58 1.71
C HIS A 481 4.40 -40.53 1.14
N SER A 482 5.34 -41.13 1.86
CA SER A 482 6.74 -41.25 1.41
C SER A 482 6.83 -41.88 0.03
N GLY A 483 7.64 -41.29 -0.84
CA GLY A 483 7.80 -41.72 -2.22
C GLY A 483 6.66 -41.39 -3.18
N HIS A 484 5.60 -40.73 -2.75
CA HIS A 484 4.47 -40.36 -3.63
C HIS A 484 4.92 -39.61 -4.88
N ASN A 485 5.84 -38.67 -4.72
CA ASN A 485 6.31 -37.79 -5.79
C ASN A 485 7.56 -38.32 -6.51
N ALA A 486 8.07 -39.48 -6.15
CA ALA A 486 9.38 -39.99 -6.59
C ALA A 486 9.48 -40.16 -8.12
N ILE A 487 8.41 -40.64 -8.77
CA ILE A 487 8.40 -40.99 -10.21
C ILE A 487 8.26 -39.75 -11.08
N ALA A 488 7.48 -38.73 -10.62
CA ALA A 488 7.19 -37.53 -11.39
C ALA A 488 8.25 -36.42 -11.26
N GLY A 489 9.36 -36.68 -10.52
CA GLY A 489 10.39 -35.66 -10.23
C GLY A 489 9.94 -34.67 -9.15
N GLY A 490 9.07 -35.12 -8.24
CA GLY A 490 8.67 -34.38 -7.05
C GLY A 490 7.68 -33.25 -7.30
N ILE A 491 7.48 -32.49 -6.24
CA ILE A 491 6.65 -31.26 -6.25
C ILE A 491 7.51 -30.00 -6.36
N LEU A 492 8.81 -30.12 -6.09
CA LEU A 492 9.77 -29.02 -6.17
C LEU A 492 10.28 -28.87 -7.60
N THR A 493 10.28 -27.63 -8.07
CA THR A 493 10.94 -27.26 -9.33
C THR A 493 11.72 -25.97 -9.12
N SER A 494 12.88 -25.84 -9.77
CA SER A 494 13.67 -24.62 -9.77
C SER A 494 13.84 -24.04 -11.17
N THR A 495 14.19 -22.76 -11.25
CA THR A 495 14.81 -22.19 -12.45
C THR A 495 16.24 -22.68 -12.60
N GLY A 496 16.79 -22.58 -13.83
CA GLY A 496 18.13 -23.06 -14.16
C GLY A 496 19.25 -22.22 -13.54
N PHE A 497 20.35 -22.88 -13.22
CA PHE A 497 21.59 -22.25 -12.77
C PHE A 497 22.79 -23.15 -13.16
N LYS A 498 23.99 -22.57 -13.16
CA LYS A 498 25.23 -23.33 -13.34
C LYS A 498 26.00 -23.39 -12.04
N VAL A 499 26.64 -24.50 -11.77
CA VAL A 499 27.51 -24.66 -10.60
C VAL A 499 28.98 -24.53 -11.00
N THR A 500 29.80 -24.14 -10.05
CA THR A 500 31.25 -24.05 -10.26
C THR A 500 31.82 -25.40 -10.70
N GLY A 501 32.56 -25.42 -11.82
CA GLY A 501 33.13 -26.63 -12.40
C GLY A 501 32.23 -27.37 -13.40
N SER A 502 31.06 -26.83 -13.75
CA SER A 502 30.14 -27.38 -14.75
C SER A 502 29.50 -26.29 -15.61
N ASP A 503 29.60 -26.44 -16.93
CA ASP A 503 28.94 -25.56 -17.89
C ASP A 503 27.49 -25.96 -18.17
N LEU A 504 27.03 -27.08 -17.62
CA LEU A 504 25.67 -27.58 -17.81
C LEU A 504 24.70 -26.79 -16.95
N GLU A 505 23.58 -26.44 -17.54
CA GLU A 505 22.44 -25.85 -16.80
C GLU A 505 21.82 -26.93 -15.93
N GLN A 506 21.65 -26.63 -14.65
CA GLN A 506 21.16 -27.55 -13.64
C GLN A 506 19.91 -27.01 -12.96
N PHE A 507 19.13 -27.92 -12.41
CA PHE A 507 17.84 -27.69 -11.78
C PHE A 507 17.76 -28.49 -10.47
N LEU A 508 16.81 -28.10 -9.62
CA LEU A 508 16.48 -28.81 -8.39
C LEU A 508 15.11 -29.46 -8.50
N ASP A 509 15.00 -30.68 -7.97
CA ASP A 509 13.74 -31.38 -7.70
C ASP A 509 13.81 -32.11 -6.37
N ASP A 510 12.74 -32.76 -5.94
CA ASP A 510 12.69 -33.60 -4.75
C ASP A 510 12.44 -35.07 -5.12
N ASP A 511 12.81 -35.98 -4.21
CA ASP A 511 12.66 -37.43 -4.42
C ASP A 511 11.38 -38.01 -3.77
N GLY A 512 10.55 -37.18 -3.15
CA GLY A 512 9.37 -37.62 -2.39
C GLY A 512 9.68 -38.27 -1.04
N ASN A 513 10.96 -38.42 -0.68
CA ASN A 513 11.44 -39.06 0.56
C ASN A 513 12.13 -38.08 1.51
N GLY A 514 12.15 -36.79 1.17
CA GLY A 514 12.78 -35.76 1.98
C GLY A 514 14.12 -35.27 1.50
N ASN A 515 14.63 -35.76 0.36
CA ASN A 515 15.87 -35.26 -0.24
C ASN A 515 15.59 -34.30 -1.39
N VAL A 516 16.40 -33.25 -1.50
CA VAL A 516 16.48 -32.38 -2.66
C VAL A 516 17.62 -32.84 -3.54
N ARG A 517 17.31 -33.06 -4.81
CA ARG A 517 18.27 -33.55 -5.81
C ARG A 517 18.60 -32.43 -6.79
N ARG A 518 19.79 -32.54 -7.41
CA ARG A 518 20.24 -31.65 -8.47
C ARG A 518 20.47 -32.45 -9.74
N TYR A 519 19.85 -31.99 -10.83
CA TYR A 519 19.91 -32.66 -12.12
C TYR A 519 20.17 -31.68 -13.27
N TYR A 520 20.57 -32.20 -14.41
CA TYR A 520 20.61 -31.51 -15.69
C TYR A 520 19.87 -32.34 -16.75
N LEU A 521 19.54 -31.71 -17.86
CA LEU A 521 18.86 -32.39 -18.97
C LEU A 521 19.91 -32.87 -20.00
N SER A 522 19.99 -34.18 -20.20
CA SER A 522 20.76 -34.81 -21.28
C SER A 522 19.79 -35.37 -22.31
N SER A 523 19.75 -34.77 -23.50
CA SER A 523 18.78 -35.13 -24.55
C SER A 523 17.31 -35.13 -24.07
N GLY A 524 16.97 -34.19 -23.18
CA GLY A 524 15.63 -34.11 -22.62
C GLY A 524 15.35 -35.04 -21.42
N ILE A 525 16.29 -35.91 -21.06
CA ILE A 525 16.17 -36.83 -19.92
C ILE A 525 16.89 -36.25 -18.71
N ARG A 526 16.27 -36.33 -17.54
CA ARG A 526 16.86 -35.90 -16.27
C ARG A 526 18.02 -36.81 -15.90
N THR A 527 19.21 -36.24 -15.74
CA THR A 527 20.39 -36.90 -15.25
C THR A 527 20.82 -36.25 -13.93
N TYR A 528 20.82 -37.02 -12.86
CA TYR A 528 21.11 -36.51 -11.54
C TYR A 528 22.62 -36.34 -11.34
N ALA A 529 23.01 -35.11 -11.00
CA ALA A 529 24.39 -34.76 -10.66
C ALA A 529 24.66 -34.90 -9.16
N ASN A 530 23.62 -34.79 -8.34
CA ASN A 530 23.67 -34.98 -6.89
C ASN A 530 22.28 -35.37 -6.37
N ASP A 531 22.18 -36.54 -5.75
CA ASP A 531 20.90 -37.05 -5.23
C ASP A 531 20.56 -36.52 -3.82
N THR A 532 21.52 -35.89 -3.15
CA THR A 532 21.41 -35.39 -1.76
C THR A 532 21.95 -33.97 -1.64
N GLN A 533 21.56 -33.09 -2.58
CA GLN A 533 21.97 -31.66 -2.55
C GLN A 533 21.41 -30.93 -1.33
N GLY A 534 20.31 -31.41 -0.78
CA GLY A 534 19.66 -30.83 0.36
C GLY A 534 18.55 -31.71 0.92
N THR A 535 17.75 -31.12 1.79
CA THR A 535 16.57 -31.76 2.40
C THR A 535 15.34 -30.91 2.21
N ILE A 536 14.17 -31.56 2.16
CA ILE A 536 12.86 -30.94 2.13
C ILE A 536 11.99 -31.53 3.23
N ASP A 537 11.45 -30.69 4.10
CA ASP A 537 10.44 -31.07 5.09
C ASP A 537 9.04 -30.68 4.58
N TYR A 538 8.27 -31.68 4.21
CA TYR A 538 6.92 -31.46 3.66
C TYR A 538 5.93 -30.96 4.69
N THR A 539 6.19 -31.16 5.99
CA THR A 539 5.29 -30.72 7.07
C THR A 539 5.42 -29.23 7.35
N THR A 540 6.67 -28.78 7.45
CA THR A 540 6.97 -27.37 7.77
C THR A 540 7.16 -26.50 6.53
N GLY A 541 7.37 -27.13 5.36
CA GLY A 541 7.70 -26.43 4.11
C GLY A 541 9.10 -25.83 4.12
N GLN A 542 10.04 -26.40 4.89
CA GLN A 542 11.43 -25.99 4.90
C GLN A 542 12.23 -26.75 3.83
N ILE A 543 13.01 -26.01 3.06
CA ILE A 543 13.99 -26.56 2.11
C ILE A 543 15.37 -26.08 2.52
N THR A 544 16.26 -27.03 2.78
CA THR A 544 17.66 -26.76 3.08
C THR A 544 18.55 -27.24 1.93
N LEU A 545 19.32 -26.35 1.34
CA LEU A 545 20.33 -26.67 0.31
C LEU A 545 21.71 -26.63 0.94
N ASN A 546 22.42 -27.74 0.90
CA ASN A 546 23.73 -27.86 1.52
C ASN A 546 24.86 -27.61 0.49
N SER A 547 25.82 -26.78 0.89
CA SER A 547 27.06 -26.56 0.12
C SER A 547 26.86 -26.31 -1.38
N LEU A 548 25.82 -25.52 -1.72
CA LEU A 548 25.52 -25.18 -3.11
C LEU A 548 26.47 -24.07 -3.59
N ASN A 549 27.28 -24.35 -4.61
CA ASN A 549 28.22 -23.39 -5.20
C ASN A 549 27.73 -22.97 -6.59
N VAL A 550 26.97 -21.89 -6.66
CA VAL A 550 26.42 -21.36 -7.91
C VAL A 550 27.44 -20.48 -8.60
N ALA A 551 27.78 -20.81 -9.85
CA ALA A 551 28.68 -20.01 -10.68
C ALA A 551 27.94 -18.89 -11.42
N SER A 552 26.76 -19.21 -11.96
CA SER A 552 25.88 -18.22 -12.63
C SER A 552 24.43 -18.68 -12.60
N ILE A 553 23.52 -17.72 -12.75
CA ILE A 553 22.09 -17.96 -12.82
C ILE A 553 21.65 -17.87 -14.28
N SER A 554 20.79 -18.78 -14.71
CA SER A 554 20.24 -18.77 -16.06
C SER A 554 19.23 -17.63 -16.22
N ASN A 555 19.05 -17.19 -17.47
CA ASN A 555 18.00 -16.23 -17.78
C ASN A 555 16.61 -16.81 -17.43
N ILE A 556 15.81 -16.01 -16.78
CA ILE A 556 14.44 -16.39 -16.46
C ILE A 556 13.52 -15.68 -17.46
N ARG A 557 12.75 -16.43 -18.22
CA ARG A 557 11.80 -15.91 -19.24
C ARG A 557 12.45 -14.92 -20.22
N GLY A 558 13.73 -15.17 -20.58
CA GLY A 558 14.49 -14.33 -21.51
C GLY A 558 15.16 -13.10 -20.88
N ALA A 559 14.95 -12.82 -19.61
CA ALA A 559 15.58 -11.73 -18.87
C ALA A 559 16.70 -12.25 -17.96
N THR A 560 17.74 -11.44 -17.77
CA THR A 560 18.81 -11.71 -16.80
C THR A 560 18.23 -11.74 -15.39
N SER A 561 18.60 -12.73 -14.59
CA SER A 561 18.14 -12.88 -13.22
C SER A 561 19.29 -12.90 -12.22
N THR A 562 19.05 -12.36 -11.04
CA THR A 562 19.97 -12.46 -9.89
C THR A 562 19.46 -13.46 -8.84
N VAL A 563 18.31 -14.10 -9.09
CA VAL A 563 17.66 -15.03 -8.15
C VAL A 563 17.40 -16.37 -8.80
N VAL A 564 17.38 -17.41 -7.98
CA VAL A 564 16.85 -18.74 -8.34
C VAL A 564 15.44 -18.83 -7.76
N GLU A 565 14.47 -19.16 -8.61
CA GLU A 565 13.08 -19.36 -8.20
C GLU A 565 12.86 -20.82 -7.81
N LEU A 566 12.27 -21.06 -6.66
CA LEU A 566 11.81 -22.38 -6.20
C LEU A 566 10.29 -22.39 -6.18
N THR A 567 9.69 -23.31 -6.90
CA THR A 567 8.24 -23.48 -6.98
C THR A 567 7.86 -24.85 -6.43
N VAL A 568 6.87 -24.87 -5.53
CA VAL A 568 6.38 -26.09 -4.90
C VAL A 568 4.84 -26.14 -4.93
N THR A 569 4.28 -27.34 -4.79
CA THR A 569 2.83 -27.54 -4.64
C THR A 569 2.49 -27.59 -3.15
N PRO A 570 1.65 -26.70 -2.62
CA PRO A 570 1.22 -26.74 -1.22
C PRO A 570 0.25 -27.91 -1.00
N ASN A 571 0.18 -28.40 0.24
CA ASN A 571 -0.77 -29.45 0.64
C ASN A 571 -2.20 -28.91 0.77
N SER A 572 -2.34 -27.65 1.14
CA SER A 572 -3.62 -26.92 1.19
C SER A 572 -3.68 -25.89 0.09
N ASN A 573 -4.86 -25.69 -0.50
CA ASN A 573 -5.07 -24.59 -1.42
C ASN A 573 -5.14 -23.22 -0.73
N ASP A 574 -5.20 -23.15 0.60
CA ASP A 574 -5.05 -21.93 1.36
C ASP A 574 -3.58 -21.71 1.73
N VAL A 575 -3.10 -20.47 1.61
CA VAL A 575 -1.71 -20.07 1.93
C VAL A 575 -1.74 -19.03 3.04
N VAL A 576 -1.08 -19.35 4.15
CA VAL A 576 -1.04 -18.51 5.35
C VAL A 576 0.36 -17.89 5.47
N PRO A 577 0.49 -16.55 5.48
CA PRO A 577 1.75 -15.90 5.78
C PRO A 577 2.09 -16.03 7.26
N VAL A 578 3.37 -15.91 7.57
CA VAL A 578 3.85 -15.89 8.97
C VAL A 578 4.74 -14.66 9.15
N ARG A 579 4.39 -13.80 10.09
CA ARG A 579 5.15 -12.61 10.53
C ARG A 579 5.66 -11.69 9.40
N ASP A 580 6.94 -11.88 9.00
CA ASP A 580 7.65 -11.07 8.00
C ASP A 580 7.26 -11.40 6.55
N GLN A 581 6.26 -12.27 6.35
CA GLN A 581 5.87 -12.74 5.02
C GLN A 581 4.60 -12.05 4.55
N ILE A 582 4.58 -11.79 3.25
CA ILE A 582 3.40 -11.34 2.52
C ILE A 582 3.10 -12.37 1.43
N VAL A 583 1.82 -12.66 1.24
CA VAL A 583 1.34 -13.49 0.12
C VAL A 583 0.88 -12.57 -1.00
N GLU A 584 1.34 -12.82 -2.20
CA GLU A 584 0.88 -12.12 -3.41
C GLU A 584 0.63 -13.08 -4.55
N ILE A 585 -0.30 -12.76 -5.43
CA ILE A 585 -0.53 -13.51 -6.66
C ILE A 585 0.40 -12.94 -7.73
N ASP A 586 1.25 -13.80 -8.29
CA ASP A 586 2.06 -13.45 -9.47
C ASP A 586 1.22 -13.60 -10.74
N ILE A 587 0.52 -12.54 -11.08
CA ILE A 587 -0.39 -12.51 -12.22
C ILE A 587 0.36 -12.67 -13.54
N ALA A 588 1.55 -12.08 -13.66
CA ALA A 588 2.36 -12.15 -14.88
C ALA A 588 2.79 -13.58 -15.24
N ASN A 589 2.95 -14.43 -14.23
CA ASN A 589 3.36 -15.83 -14.39
C ASN A 589 2.21 -16.82 -14.11
N SER A 590 1.02 -16.34 -13.88
CA SER A 590 -0.20 -17.13 -13.75
C SER A 590 -0.83 -17.39 -15.13
N THR A 591 -1.50 -18.50 -15.26
CA THR A 591 -2.21 -18.89 -16.50
C THR A 591 -3.71 -18.83 -16.24
N ILE A 592 -4.41 -17.97 -16.99
CA ILE A 592 -5.86 -17.89 -16.97
C ILE A 592 -6.37 -18.20 -18.39
N ASN A 593 -7.06 -19.32 -18.53
CA ASN A 593 -7.67 -19.76 -19.78
C ASN A 593 -9.19 -19.63 -19.68
N VAL A 594 -9.79 -18.91 -20.62
CA VAL A 594 -11.25 -18.74 -20.69
C VAL A 594 -11.74 -19.43 -21.94
N ILE A 595 -12.58 -20.44 -21.76
CA ILE A 595 -13.09 -21.29 -22.86
C ILE A 595 -14.61 -21.35 -22.83
N ALA A 596 -15.24 -21.36 -24.01
CA ALA A 596 -16.66 -21.58 -24.08
C ALA A 596 -17.01 -23.01 -23.63
N ASP A 597 -18.04 -23.13 -22.80
CA ASP A 597 -18.55 -24.46 -22.43
C ASP A 597 -19.29 -25.08 -23.61
N THR A 598 -18.78 -26.21 -24.06
CA THR A 598 -19.37 -26.96 -25.16
C THR A 598 -20.45 -27.94 -24.70
N PHE A 599 -20.62 -28.14 -23.40
CA PHE A 599 -21.71 -28.92 -22.83
C PHE A 599 -23.00 -28.08 -22.84
N VAL A 600 -23.52 -27.82 -24.02
CA VAL A 600 -24.87 -27.31 -24.15
C VAL A 600 -25.82 -28.47 -23.82
N GLY A 601 -26.54 -28.33 -22.73
CA GLY A 601 -27.51 -29.33 -22.30
C GLY A 601 -28.39 -29.77 -23.45
N GLY A 602 -28.61 -31.07 -23.62
CA GLY A 602 -29.50 -31.64 -24.61
C GLY A 602 -28.85 -32.17 -25.86
N SER A 603 -27.72 -32.86 -25.75
CA SER A 603 -27.44 -33.90 -26.73
C SER A 603 -28.53 -34.96 -26.60
N ALA A 604 -29.22 -35.25 -27.73
CA ALA A 604 -30.22 -36.31 -27.80
C ALA A 604 -29.64 -37.72 -27.49
N ASP A 605 -28.37 -37.85 -27.32
CA ASP A 605 -27.64 -39.01 -26.83
C ASP A 605 -27.44 -38.99 -25.32
N ALA A 606 -28.50 -38.73 -24.57
CA ALA A 606 -28.55 -39.12 -23.16
C ALA A 606 -28.66 -40.65 -23.09
N GLY A 607 -27.64 -41.31 -23.62
CA GLY A 607 -27.47 -42.74 -23.40
C GLY A 607 -27.19 -43.00 -21.94
N VAL A 608 -27.64 -44.12 -21.42
CA VAL A 608 -27.23 -44.63 -20.11
C VAL A 608 -25.72 -44.53 -19.99
N GLY A 609 -25.19 -44.01 -18.87
CA GLY A 609 -23.77 -43.75 -18.65
C GLY A 609 -22.88 -44.98 -18.64
N TYR A 610 -23.39 -46.12 -19.09
CA TYR A 610 -22.63 -47.37 -19.26
C TYR A 610 -23.25 -48.20 -20.40
N THR A 611 -22.42 -48.95 -21.07
CA THR A 611 -22.85 -49.98 -22.02
C THR A 611 -22.64 -51.35 -21.40
N THR A 612 -23.68 -52.20 -21.43
CA THR A 612 -23.53 -53.60 -21.09
C THR A 612 -23.36 -54.39 -22.40
N THR A 613 -22.26 -55.08 -22.58
CA THR A 613 -22.10 -56.14 -23.56
C THR A 613 -22.37 -57.47 -22.90
N SER A 614 -23.41 -58.18 -23.30
CA SER A 614 -23.56 -59.58 -22.92
C SER A 614 -22.52 -60.38 -23.70
N SER A 615 -21.56 -60.96 -23.00
CA SER A 615 -20.72 -62.01 -23.56
C SER A 615 -21.47 -63.33 -23.44
N TYR A 616 -21.87 -63.87 -24.57
CA TYR A 616 -22.14 -65.28 -24.73
C TYR A 616 -21.06 -65.91 -25.57
#